data_e8a7851bb2e1c5967225afd0af16dc9c
#
_entry.id   e8a7851bb2e1c5967225afd0af16dc9c
#
_cell.length_a   1.000
_cell.length_b   1.000
_cell.length_c   1.000
_cell.angle_alpha   90.00
_cell.angle_beta   90.00
_cell.angle_gamma   90.00
#
_symmetry.space_group_name_H-M   'P 1'
#
loop_
_entity.id
_entity.type
_entity.pdbx_description
1 polymer ?
#
loop_
_entity_poly.entity_id
_entity_poly.type
_entity_poly.pdbx_seq_one_letter_code
_entity_poly.pdbx_strand_id
1 'polypeptide(L)'
;MPTVQVLDWGLIDYAQAWQQQETLYRKTIDLKLANRDLPPNEQHLTPNYLVFCEHPPTYTLGTSGKYEHLLITPKQLEEQGVAFYKVNRGGDITCHVPGQIVVYPILDLHHFMTDISRFMRTCEEVIIHTLQEYGIAASRLADATGVWIEPQNPKQARKICAMGIRCSRWVTMHGWALNVNNSLHFFDQIVPCGIKNKTVTTMCQELKADTLPINEIKQSIKKHFALLFNAQLSE
;
A
#
# COMPACT_ATOMS: atom_id res chain seq x y z
N MET A 1 -2.02 -16.70 -17.60
CA MET A 1 -2.11 -15.85 -16.38
C MET A 1 -0.69 -15.45 -15.99
N PRO A 2 -0.41 -14.19 -15.71
CA PRO A 2 0.91 -13.78 -15.22
C PRO A 2 1.19 -14.39 -13.85
N THR A 3 2.44 -14.81 -13.62
CA THR A 3 2.89 -15.31 -12.33
C THR A 3 3.36 -14.13 -11.48
N VAL A 4 3.00 -14.12 -10.20
CA VAL A 4 3.41 -13.12 -9.21
C VAL A 4 4.01 -13.84 -8.01
N GLN A 5 5.28 -13.57 -7.74
CA GLN A 5 5.97 -14.11 -6.57
C GLN A 5 5.50 -13.37 -5.31
N VAL A 6 5.04 -14.11 -4.33
CA VAL A 6 4.67 -13.56 -3.01
C VAL A 6 5.89 -13.59 -2.10
N LEU A 7 6.15 -12.45 -1.48
CA LEU A 7 7.22 -12.30 -0.48
C LEU A 7 6.61 -11.76 0.82
N ASP A 8 7.08 -12.23 1.95
CA ASP A 8 6.73 -11.67 3.26
C ASP A 8 8.02 -11.29 3.99
N TRP A 9 8.22 -9.99 4.22
CA TRP A 9 9.40 -9.46 4.89
C TRP A 9 9.21 -9.30 6.40
N GLY A 10 8.02 -9.64 6.92
CA GLY A 10 7.70 -9.46 8.34
C GLY A 10 7.78 -8.01 8.78
N LEU A 11 8.18 -7.80 10.05
CA LEU A 11 8.46 -6.47 10.58
C LEU A 11 9.86 -6.04 10.13
N ILE A 12 9.93 -5.04 9.27
CA ILE A 12 11.17 -4.57 8.63
C ILE A 12 11.28 -3.04 8.69
N ASP A 13 12.48 -2.51 8.91
CA ASP A 13 12.77 -1.08 8.80
C ASP A 13 12.37 -0.52 7.42
N TYR A 14 11.78 0.69 7.41
CA TYR A 14 11.26 1.26 6.17
C TYR A 14 12.35 1.52 5.12
N ALA A 15 13.55 1.98 5.53
CA ALA A 15 14.63 2.23 4.58
C ALA A 15 15.14 0.93 3.97
N GLN A 16 15.24 -0.14 4.76
CA GLN A 16 15.62 -1.47 4.26
C GLN A 16 14.56 -2.00 3.27
N ALA A 17 13.27 -1.90 3.61
CA ALA A 17 12.19 -2.30 2.73
C ALA A 17 12.17 -1.48 1.44
N TRP A 18 12.40 -0.16 1.52
CA TRP A 18 12.48 0.69 0.34
C TRP A 18 13.64 0.32 -0.56
N GLN A 19 14.82 0.03 0.00
CA GLN A 19 15.98 -0.45 -0.77
C GLN A 19 15.69 -1.79 -1.47
N GLN A 20 15.04 -2.73 -0.79
CA GLN A 20 14.64 -4.00 -1.39
C GLN A 20 13.61 -3.80 -2.52
N GLN A 21 12.62 -2.92 -2.32
CA GLN A 21 11.68 -2.55 -3.39
C GLN A 21 12.41 -1.99 -4.61
N GLU A 22 13.33 -1.04 -4.41
CA GLU A 22 14.12 -0.44 -5.52
C GLU A 22 14.91 -1.52 -6.28
N THR A 23 15.46 -2.51 -5.59
CA THR A 23 16.18 -3.62 -6.22
C THR A 23 15.26 -4.45 -7.11
N LEU A 24 14.10 -4.87 -6.61
CA LEU A 24 13.11 -5.63 -7.39
C LEU A 24 12.55 -4.81 -8.56
N TYR A 25 12.22 -3.55 -8.30
CA TYR A 25 11.72 -2.60 -9.29
C TYR A 25 12.72 -2.37 -10.44
N ARG A 26 13.99 -2.14 -10.11
CA ARG A 26 15.06 -1.96 -11.11
C ARG A 26 15.28 -3.23 -11.92
N LYS A 27 15.37 -4.38 -11.25
CA LYS A 27 15.49 -5.69 -11.93
C LYS A 27 14.41 -5.87 -13.00
N THR A 28 13.15 -5.55 -12.67
CA THR A 28 12.05 -5.63 -13.63
C THR A 28 12.21 -4.65 -14.79
N ILE A 29 12.58 -3.38 -14.50
CA ILE A 29 12.78 -2.36 -15.54
C ILE A 29 13.96 -2.71 -16.45
N ASP A 30 15.09 -3.12 -15.89
CA ASP A 30 16.31 -3.40 -16.66
C ASP A 30 16.08 -4.59 -17.61
N LEU A 31 15.41 -5.66 -17.14
CA LEU A 31 15.03 -6.76 -18.00
C LEU A 31 14.05 -6.34 -19.10
N LYS A 32 13.07 -5.51 -18.75
CA LYS A 32 12.12 -4.95 -19.71
C LYS A 32 12.80 -4.07 -20.79
N LEU A 33 13.85 -3.34 -20.41
CA LEU A 33 14.64 -2.54 -21.36
C LEU A 33 15.48 -3.45 -22.25
N ALA A 34 16.14 -4.47 -21.69
CA ALA A 34 16.91 -5.45 -22.44
C ALA A 34 16.05 -6.18 -23.50
N ASN A 35 14.81 -6.50 -23.17
CA ASN A 35 13.87 -7.15 -24.09
C ASN A 35 13.53 -6.34 -25.32
N ARG A 36 13.71 -5.00 -25.32
CA ARG A 36 13.34 -4.15 -26.47
C ARG A 36 14.15 -4.45 -27.71
N ASP A 37 15.40 -4.85 -27.52
CA ASP A 37 16.35 -5.10 -28.59
C ASP A 37 16.36 -6.57 -29.03
N LEU A 38 15.53 -7.43 -28.38
CA LEU A 38 15.41 -8.84 -28.65
C LEU A 38 14.18 -9.17 -29.49
N PRO A 39 14.27 -10.13 -30.42
CA PRO A 39 13.11 -10.65 -31.12
C PRO A 39 12.13 -11.31 -30.12
N PRO A 40 10.82 -11.34 -30.41
CA PRO A 40 9.80 -11.79 -29.45
C PRO A 40 10.02 -13.19 -28.86
N ASN A 41 10.62 -14.09 -29.61
CA ASN A 41 10.92 -15.47 -29.17
C ASN A 41 12.15 -15.57 -28.25
N GLU A 42 12.94 -14.51 -28.12
CA GLU A 42 14.12 -14.43 -27.25
C GLU A 42 13.88 -13.54 -26.02
N GLN A 43 12.72 -12.87 -25.95
CA GLN A 43 12.39 -12.04 -24.82
C GLN A 43 12.13 -12.86 -23.55
N HIS A 44 12.65 -12.39 -22.44
CA HIS A 44 12.46 -12.99 -21.12
C HIS A 44 11.23 -12.38 -20.41
N LEU A 45 10.47 -13.20 -19.69
CA LEU A 45 9.36 -12.71 -18.88
C LEU A 45 9.89 -11.82 -17.76
N THR A 46 9.33 -10.61 -17.64
CA THR A 46 9.63 -9.72 -16.53
C THR A 46 8.98 -10.24 -15.24
N PRO A 47 9.71 -10.23 -14.11
CA PRO A 47 9.17 -10.72 -12.84
C PRO A 47 8.13 -9.75 -12.27
N ASN A 48 7.18 -10.32 -11.52
CA ASN A 48 6.19 -9.58 -10.75
C ASN A 48 6.23 -10.05 -9.30
N TYR A 49 6.06 -9.12 -8.36
CA TYR A 49 6.13 -9.41 -6.93
C TYR A 49 4.95 -8.80 -6.20
N LEU A 50 4.44 -9.51 -5.19
CA LEU A 50 3.50 -9.02 -4.20
C LEU A 50 4.15 -9.18 -2.83
N VAL A 51 4.61 -8.09 -2.28
CA VAL A 51 5.38 -8.07 -1.03
C VAL A 51 4.49 -7.66 0.12
N PHE A 52 4.48 -8.44 1.19
CA PHE A 52 3.86 -8.12 2.47
C PHE A 52 4.91 -7.72 3.49
N CYS A 53 4.62 -6.74 4.32
CA CYS A 53 5.45 -6.39 5.47
C CYS A 53 4.66 -5.58 6.51
N GLU A 54 5.32 -5.32 7.63
CA GLU A 54 4.97 -4.32 8.63
C GLU A 54 6.18 -3.42 8.87
N HIS A 55 5.97 -2.21 9.39
CA HIS A 55 7.05 -1.29 9.71
C HIS A 55 7.00 -0.84 11.16
N PRO A 56 8.16 -0.56 11.78
CA PRO A 56 8.23 0.27 12.97
C PRO A 56 7.58 1.65 12.72
N PRO A 57 7.28 2.42 13.77
CA PRO A 57 6.65 3.74 13.61
C PRO A 57 7.43 4.62 12.63
N THR A 58 6.78 4.99 11.53
CA THR A 58 7.42 5.69 10.40
C THR A 58 6.42 6.61 9.70
N TYR A 59 6.79 7.87 9.50
CA TYR A 59 6.08 8.77 8.59
C TYR A 59 6.74 8.79 7.22
N THR A 60 5.91 8.71 6.18
CA THR A 60 6.38 8.87 4.81
C THR A 60 5.66 10.03 4.13
N LEU A 61 6.42 10.99 3.59
CA LEU A 61 5.92 12.14 2.85
C LEU A 61 6.03 11.84 1.35
N GLY A 62 4.89 11.71 0.68
CA GLY A 62 4.83 11.47 -0.76
C GLY A 62 5.06 12.74 -1.59
N THR A 63 4.99 12.60 -2.91
CA THR A 63 5.33 13.67 -3.87
C THR A 63 4.40 14.88 -3.83
N SER A 64 3.15 14.71 -3.39
CA SER A 64 2.16 15.80 -3.23
C SER A 64 2.14 16.36 -1.80
N GLY A 65 2.95 15.78 -0.90
CA GLY A 65 2.93 16.12 0.51
C GLY A 65 3.67 17.40 0.84
N LYS A 66 3.22 18.06 1.90
CA LYS A 66 3.85 19.25 2.46
C LYS A 66 4.38 18.96 3.85
N TYR A 67 5.56 19.49 4.20
CA TYR A 67 6.15 19.30 5.53
C TYR A 67 5.25 19.83 6.65
N GLU A 68 4.42 20.85 6.40
CA GLU A 68 3.46 21.41 7.35
C GLU A 68 2.34 20.43 7.74
N HIS A 69 2.19 19.31 7.00
CA HIS A 69 1.28 18.21 7.36
C HIS A 69 1.86 17.26 8.42
N LEU A 70 3.12 17.39 8.78
CA LEU A 70 3.71 16.79 9.97
C LEU A 70 3.59 17.79 11.12
N LEU A 71 2.80 17.45 12.16
CA LEU A 71 2.43 18.35 13.24
C LEU A 71 3.41 18.33 14.42
N ILE A 72 4.45 17.49 14.35
CA ILE A 72 5.48 17.35 15.38
C ILE A 72 6.85 17.76 14.86
N THR A 73 7.71 18.18 15.78
CA THR A 73 9.07 18.64 15.49
C THR A 73 10.03 17.47 15.27
N PRO A 74 11.19 17.69 14.60
CA PRO A 74 12.23 16.65 14.48
C PRO A 74 12.68 16.09 15.85
N LYS A 75 12.75 16.93 16.90
CA LYS A 75 13.08 16.51 18.25
C LYS A 75 12.05 15.53 18.81
N GLN A 76 10.76 15.81 18.61
CA GLN A 76 9.68 14.93 19.06
C GLN A 76 9.67 13.59 18.28
N LEU A 77 10.05 13.60 16.99
CA LEU A 77 10.24 12.35 16.24
C LEU A 77 11.32 11.47 16.87
N GLU A 78 12.47 12.05 17.19
CA GLU A 78 13.59 11.36 17.82
C GLU A 78 13.21 10.82 19.21
N GLU A 79 12.58 11.65 20.06
CA GLU A 79 12.12 11.27 21.40
C GLU A 79 11.11 10.11 21.38
N GLN A 80 10.29 10.02 20.33
CA GLN A 80 9.31 8.93 20.14
C GLN A 80 9.86 7.73 19.37
N GLY A 81 11.08 7.79 18.87
CA GLY A 81 11.68 6.75 18.05
C GLY A 81 10.97 6.55 16.70
N VAL A 82 10.38 7.61 16.13
CA VAL A 82 9.63 7.58 14.87
C VAL A 82 10.53 8.04 13.72
N ALA A 83 10.66 7.21 12.69
CA ALA A 83 11.40 7.57 11.50
C ALA A 83 10.56 8.48 10.57
N PHE A 84 11.24 9.33 9.79
CA PHE A 84 10.62 10.18 8.78
C PHE A 84 11.38 10.09 7.45
N TYR A 85 10.64 9.81 6.36
CA TYR A 85 11.21 9.73 5.01
C TYR A 85 10.39 10.53 4.01
N LYS A 86 11.09 11.35 3.19
CA LYS A 86 10.52 11.89 1.96
C LYS A 86 10.72 10.86 0.85
N VAL A 87 9.63 10.41 0.25
CA VAL A 87 9.61 9.28 -0.69
C VAL A 87 8.98 9.66 -2.04
N ASN A 88 9.18 8.83 -3.04
CA ASN A 88 8.75 9.08 -4.41
C ASN A 88 7.42 8.40 -4.80
N ARG A 89 6.60 8.00 -3.81
CA ARG A 89 5.23 7.56 -4.06
C ARG A 89 4.29 8.74 -4.27
N GLY A 90 3.19 8.50 -4.97
CA GLY A 90 2.09 9.45 -5.03
C GLY A 90 1.43 9.69 -3.66
N GLY A 91 0.68 10.78 -3.56
CA GLY A 91 -0.03 11.17 -2.36
C GLY A 91 0.79 12.02 -1.38
N ASP A 92 0.20 12.28 -0.23
CA ASP A 92 0.67 13.14 0.84
C ASP A 92 1.36 12.32 1.96
N ILE A 93 1.37 12.85 3.19
CA ILE A 93 1.91 12.17 4.36
C ILE A 93 1.02 10.99 4.78
N THR A 94 1.64 9.92 5.24
CA THR A 94 0.98 8.80 5.91
C THR A 94 1.86 8.25 7.02
N CYS A 95 1.27 7.39 7.85
CA CYS A 95 1.95 6.71 8.95
C CYS A 95 1.97 5.20 8.72
N HIS A 96 3.10 4.57 9.03
CA HIS A 96 3.24 3.12 9.15
C HIS A 96 3.59 2.78 10.59
N VAL A 97 2.95 1.74 11.11
CA VAL A 97 3.14 1.27 12.49
C VAL A 97 2.88 -0.24 12.56
N PRO A 98 3.43 -0.95 13.57
CA PRO A 98 3.16 -2.38 13.75
C PRO A 98 1.66 -2.67 13.89
N GLY A 99 1.22 -3.81 13.34
CA GLY A 99 -0.19 -4.19 13.25
C GLY A 99 -0.92 -3.65 12.01
N GLN A 100 -0.23 -2.89 11.16
CA GLN A 100 -0.72 -2.46 9.84
C GLN A 100 -0.17 -3.41 8.77
N ILE A 101 -1.03 -3.96 7.90
CA ILE A 101 -0.57 -4.76 6.75
C ILE A 101 -0.17 -3.81 5.63
N VAL A 102 1.14 -3.78 5.33
CA VAL A 102 1.67 -3.03 4.19
C VAL A 102 1.91 -3.99 3.03
N VAL A 103 1.46 -3.61 1.83
CA VAL A 103 1.61 -4.43 0.62
C VAL A 103 2.22 -3.60 -0.51
N TYR A 104 3.26 -4.15 -1.13
CA TYR A 104 3.93 -3.54 -2.27
C TYR A 104 3.78 -4.41 -3.52
N PRO A 105 2.84 -4.10 -4.43
CA PRO A 105 2.74 -4.73 -5.73
C PRO A 105 3.82 -4.12 -6.66
N ILE A 106 4.88 -4.88 -6.92
CA ILE A 106 5.95 -4.50 -7.85
C ILE A 106 5.72 -5.30 -9.13
N LEU A 107 4.97 -4.70 -10.06
CA LEU A 107 4.40 -5.38 -11.24
C LEU A 107 4.81 -4.69 -12.53
N ASP A 108 5.09 -5.47 -13.56
CA ASP A 108 5.05 -4.98 -14.94
C ASP A 108 3.59 -4.94 -15.43
N LEU A 109 3.01 -3.77 -15.48
CA LEU A 109 1.60 -3.58 -15.84
C LEU A 109 1.26 -3.96 -17.29
N HIS A 110 2.25 -4.19 -18.16
CA HIS A 110 2.00 -4.77 -19.47
C HIS A 110 1.43 -6.19 -19.39
N HIS A 111 1.68 -6.90 -18.30
CA HIS A 111 1.10 -8.23 -18.07
C HIS A 111 -0.34 -8.18 -17.55
N PHE A 112 -0.82 -7.01 -17.09
CA PHE A 112 -2.11 -6.86 -16.42
C PHE A 112 -2.98 -5.80 -17.09
N MET A 113 -2.60 -4.54 -16.97
CA MET A 113 -3.33 -3.40 -17.50
C MET A 113 -2.43 -2.15 -17.60
N THR A 114 -2.38 -1.50 -18.75
CA THR A 114 -1.64 -0.25 -18.97
C THR A 114 -2.52 0.98 -18.70
N ASP A 115 -3.11 1.01 -17.51
CA ASP A 115 -3.98 2.07 -17.02
C ASP A 115 -3.79 2.20 -15.50
N ILE A 116 -3.17 3.30 -15.07
CA ILE A 116 -2.85 3.55 -13.66
C ILE A 116 -4.13 3.75 -12.84
N SER A 117 -5.13 4.42 -13.39
CA SER A 117 -6.38 4.64 -12.69
C SER A 117 -7.10 3.31 -12.42
N ARG A 118 -7.21 2.47 -13.45
CA ARG A 118 -7.77 1.13 -13.34
C ARG A 118 -6.96 0.26 -12.36
N PHE A 119 -5.64 0.32 -12.42
CA PHE A 119 -4.76 -0.39 -11.48
C PHE A 119 -5.06 0.00 -10.03
N MET A 120 -5.12 1.31 -9.73
CA MET A 120 -5.44 1.79 -8.38
C MET A 120 -6.83 1.36 -7.93
N ARG A 121 -7.84 1.44 -8.82
CA ARG A 121 -9.20 0.96 -8.51
C ARG A 121 -9.25 -0.54 -8.27
N THR A 122 -8.43 -1.34 -8.99
CA THR A 122 -8.32 -2.78 -8.74
C THR A 122 -7.66 -3.07 -7.38
N CYS A 123 -6.62 -2.31 -6.99
CA CYS A 123 -6.03 -2.41 -5.66
C CYS A 123 -7.04 -2.07 -4.55
N GLU A 124 -7.86 -1.04 -4.73
CA GLU A 124 -8.94 -0.70 -3.79
C GLU A 124 -9.97 -1.83 -3.69
N GLU A 125 -10.33 -2.45 -4.82
CA GLU A 125 -11.29 -3.56 -4.86
C GLU A 125 -10.76 -4.79 -4.11
N VAL A 126 -9.47 -5.11 -4.22
CA VAL A 126 -8.85 -6.17 -3.41
C VAL A 126 -9.12 -5.96 -1.92
N ILE A 127 -8.94 -4.74 -1.44
CA ILE A 127 -9.15 -4.43 -0.02
C ILE A 127 -10.64 -4.38 0.34
N ILE A 128 -11.50 -3.86 -0.54
CA ILE A 128 -12.95 -3.83 -0.31
C ILE A 128 -13.48 -5.26 -0.17
N HIS A 129 -13.11 -6.19 -1.06
CA HIS A 129 -13.52 -7.58 -0.98
C HIS A 129 -12.91 -8.29 0.26
N THR A 130 -11.65 -7.99 0.61
CA THR A 130 -11.05 -8.50 1.85
C THR A 130 -11.87 -8.06 3.06
N LEU A 131 -12.19 -6.77 3.19
CA LEU A 131 -12.98 -6.24 4.30
C LEU A 131 -14.40 -6.81 4.35
N GLN A 132 -15.01 -7.06 3.20
CA GLN A 132 -16.32 -7.68 3.10
C GLN A 132 -16.36 -9.10 3.68
N GLU A 133 -15.30 -9.90 3.55
CA GLU A 133 -15.21 -11.24 4.18
C GLU A 133 -15.28 -11.15 5.72
N TYR A 134 -14.87 -10.02 6.30
CA TYR A 134 -14.95 -9.76 7.74
C TYR A 134 -16.22 -8.99 8.15
N GLY A 135 -17.17 -8.79 7.22
CA GLY A 135 -18.41 -8.06 7.51
C GLY A 135 -18.23 -6.54 7.61
N ILE A 136 -17.11 -5.99 7.19
CA ILE A 136 -16.85 -4.55 7.18
C ILE A 136 -17.27 -3.96 5.83
N ALA A 137 -18.32 -3.11 5.85
CA ALA A 137 -18.79 -2.39 4.67
C ALA A 137 -17.85 -1.22 4.35
N ALA A 138 -17.06 -1.36 3.30
CA ALA A 138 -16.10 -0.36 2.86
C ALA A 138 -16.32 0.01 1.39
N SER A 139 -15.92 1.22 1.00
CA SER A 139 -16.06 1.68 -0.38
C SER A 139 -15.01 2.76 -0.69
N ARG A 140 -15.12 3.34 -1.88
CA ARG A 140 -14.31 4.47 -2.35
C ARG A 140 -14.93 5.78 -1.95
N LEU A 141 -14.09 6.78 -1.66
CA LEU A 141 -14.52 8.16 -1.55
C LEU A 141 -14.18 8.87 -2.86
N ALA A 142 -15.11 9.65 -3.39
CA ALA A 142 -14.85 10.48 -4.57
C ALA A 142 -13.65 11.41 -4.32
N ASP A 143 -12.78 11.54 -5.31
CA ASP A 143 -11.58 12.40 -5.31
C ASP A 143 -10.54 12.10 -4.22
N ALA A 144 -10.66 10.96 -3.53
CA ALA A 144 -9.72 10.55 -2.49
C ALA A 144 -9.33 9.08 -2.60
N THR A 145 -8.11 8.81 -3.08
CA THR A 145 -7.56 7.46 -3.21
C THR A 145 -7.51 6.73 -1.87
N GLY A 146 -7.77 5.42 -1.91
CA GLY A 146 -7.79 4.52 -0.76
C GLY A 146 -9.18 3.97 -0.45
N VAL A 147 -9.27 3.18 0.62
CA VAL A 147 -10.53 2.53 1.03
C VAL A 147 -11.05 3.18 2.29
N TRP A 148 -12.36 3.42 2.30
CA TRP A 148 -13.04 4.23 3.30
C TRP A 148 -14.26 3.51 3.87
N ILE A 149 -14.52 3.78 5.14
CA ILE A 149 -15.75 3.42 5.83
C ILE A 149 -16.68 4.64 5.83
N GLU A 150 -17.96 4.41 5.55
CA GLU A 150 -19.01 5.43 5.47
C GLU A 150 -18.65 6.66 4.59
N PRO A 151 -18.14 6.47 3.36
CA PRO A 151 -17.67 7.57 2.51
C PRO A 151 -18.80 8.54 2.12
N GLN A 152 -20.06 8.12 2.18
CA GLN A 152 -21.24 8.95 1.84
C GLN A 152 -21.60 9.92 2.97
N ASN A 153 -21.11 9.69 4.19
CA ASN A 153 -21.33 10.57 5.32
C ASN A 153 -20.07 11.39 5.63
N PRO A 154 -19.96 12.66 5.22
CA PRO A 154 -18.74 13.46 5.41
C PRO A 154 -18.27 13.59 6.86
N LYS A 155 -19.19 13.45 7.84
CA LYS A 155 -18.87 13.52 9.28
C LYS A 155 -18.36 12.19 9.86
N GLN A 156 -18.61 11.09 9.18
CA GLN A 156 -18.26 9.73 9.64
C GLN A 156 -17.27 9.03 8.71
N ALA A 157 -16.98 9.62 7.55
CA ALA A 157 -16.04 9.08 6.59
C ALA A 157 -14.65 8.94 7.22
N ARG A 158 -14.15 7.71 7.29
CA ARG A 158 -12.85 7.37 7.88
C ARG A 158 -12.08 6.41 7.01
N LYS A 159 -10.79 6.67 6.82
CA LYS A 159 -9.93 5.87 5.95
C LYS A 159 -9.44 4.63 6.70
N ILE A 160 -9.64 3.45 6.12
CA ILE A 160 -9.12 2.19 6.65
C ILE A 160 -7.88 1.71 5.91
N CYS A 161 -7.72 2.09 4.64
CA CYS A 161 -6.54 1.74 3.84
C CYS A 161 -6.04 2.94 3.05
N ALA A 162 -4.78 3.31 3.28
CA ALA A 162 -4.08 4.33 2.51
C ALA A 162 -3.37 3.71 1.31
N MET A 163 -3.34 4.40 0.17
CA MET A 163 -2.70 3.92 -1.06
C MET A 163 -1.91 5.01 -1.73
N GLY A 164 -0.73 4.66 -2.23
CA GLY A 164 0.10 5.55 -3.03
C GLY A 164 1.23 4.76 -3.69
N ILE A 165 1.32 4.86 -5.02
CA ILE A 165 2.32 4.15 -5.82
C ILE A 165 3.25 5.11 -6.54
N ARG A 166 4.35 4.57 -7.03
CA ARG A 166 5.15 5.12 -8.13
C ARG A 166 5.02 4.18 -9.31
N CYS A 167 4.87 4.72 -10.51
CA CYS A 167 4.93 3.96 -11.74
C CYS A 167 5.88 4.65 -12.73
N SER A 168 6.78 3.87 -13.32
CA SER A 168 7.60 4.33 -14.45
C SER A 168 7.80 3.17 -15.41
N ARG A 169 7.75 3.44 -16.71
CA ARG A 169 7.81 2.41 -17.75
C ARG A 169 6.80 1.27 -17.54
N TRP A 170 5.65 1.58 -16.96
CA TRP A 170 4.62 0.62 -16.57
C TRP A 170 5.06 -0.43 -15.54
N VAL A 171 6.09 -0.14 -14.76
CA VAL A 171 6.45 -0.93 -13.57
C VAL A 171 6.09 -0.14 -12.33
N THR A 172 5.43 -0.80 -11.36
CA THR A 172 4.97 -0.19 -10.11
C THR A 172 5.91 -0.45 -8.95
N MET A 173 5.91 0.42 -7.95
CA MET A 173 6.47 0.21 -6.62
C MET A 173 5.70 1.03 -5.57
N HIS A 174 5.98 0.82 -4.29
CA HIS A 174 5.12 1.18 -3.18
C HIS A 174 3.77 0.46 -3.29
N GLY A 175 2.72 0.94 -2.64
CA GLY A 175 1.45 0.22 -2.67
C GLY A 175 0.44 0.76 -1.68
N TRP A 176 0.00 -0.09 -0.75
CA TRP A 176 -1.02 0.28 0.22
C TRP A 176 -0.71 -0.20 1.63
N ALA A 177 -1.39 0.43 2.58
CA ALA A 177 -1.30 0.13 4.00
C ALA A 177 -2.72 0.01 4.58
N LEU A 178 -3.10 -1.22 4.96
CA LEU A 178 -4.38 -1.54 5.59
C LEU A 178 -4.21 -1.49 7.11
N ASN A 179 -4.98 -0.66 7.76
CA ASN A 179 -5.03 -0.59 9.22
C ASN A 179 -5.81 -1.80 9.78
N VAL A 180 -5.17 -2.64 10.57
CA VAL A 180 -5.76 -3.85 11.16
C VAL A 180 -5.78 -3.77 12.68
N ASN A 181 -4.64 -4.03 13.32
CA ASN A 181 -4.46 -4.08 14.79
C ASN A 181 -3.68 -2.85 15.31
N ASN A 182 -3.23 -1.99 14.42
CA ASN A 182 -2.32 -0.90 14.75
C ASN A 182 -2.96 0.20 15.58
N SER A 183 -2.16 0.84 16.44
CA SER A 183 -2.54 2.08 17.12
C SER A 183 -2.76 3.20 16.12
N LEU A 184 -3.76 4.03 16.36
CA LEU A 184 -4.03 5.25 15.57
C LEU A 184 -3.40 6.51 16.17
N HIS A 185 -2.78 6.44 17.34
CA HIS A 185 -2.17 7.58 18.03
C HIS A 185 -1.20 8.38 17.14
N PHE A 186 -0.40 7.69 16.33
CA PHE A 186 0.54 8.35 15.43
C PHE A 186 -0.14 9.13 14.29
N PHE A 187 -1.37 8.81 13.95
CA PHE A 187 -2.12 9.56 12.94
C PHE A 187 -2.59 10.93 13.44
N ASP A 188 -2.69 11.14 14.76
CA ASP A 188 -3.02 12.43 15.35
C ASP A 188 -1.90 13.47 15.17
N GLN A 189 -0.70 13.01 14.84
CA GLN A 189 0.50 13.83 14.65
C GLN A 189 0.71 14.27 13.19
N ILE A 190 -0.22 13.95 12.31
CA ILE A 190 -0.17 14.31 10.88
C ILE A 190 -1.52 14.84 10.41
N VAL A 191 -1.52 15.61 9.32
CA VAL A 191 -2.74 15.94 8.56
C VAL A 191 -2.84 14.99 7.37
N PRO A 192 -3.55 13.85 7.49
CA PRO A 192 -3.57 12.85 6.43
C PRO A 192 -4.22 13.40 5.17
N CYS A 193 -3.54 13.31 4.02
CA CYS A 193 -4.04 13.75 2.71
C CYS A 193 -4.45 15.24 2.63
N GLY A 194 -3.98 16.10 3.55
CA GLY A 194 -4.36 17.52 3.59
C GLY A 194 -5.86 17.80 3.86
N ILE A 195 -6.63 16.79 4.23
CA ILE A 195 -8.08 16.92 4.47
C ILE A 195 -8.31 17.05 5.99
N LYS A 196 -8.46 18.28 6.46
CA LYS A 196 -8.56 18.65 7.88
C LYS A 196 -9.70 18.01 8.69
N ASN A 197 -10.66 17.35 8.06
CA ASN A 197 -11.86 16.86 8.75
C ASN A 197 -12.14 15.36 8.53
N LYS A 198 -11.13 14.56 8.15
CA LYS A 198 -11.31 13.12 7.95
C LYS A 198 -10.40 12.34 8.88
N THR A 199 -10.97 11.32 9.48
CA THR A 199 -10.32 10.43 10.44
C THR A 199 -9.81 9.17 9.75
N VAL A 200 -9.09 8.37 10.51
CA VAL A 200 -8.65 7.03 10.14
C VAL A 200 -9.30 6.01 11.09
N THR A 201 -9.39 4.77 10.65
CA THR A 201 -9.90 3.66 11.47
C THR A 201 -9.08 2.40 11.24
N THR A 202 -9.33 1.35 12.02
CA THR A 202 -8.73 0.02 11.88
C THR A 202 -9.82 -1.05 11.78
N MET A 203 -9.48 -2.23 11.28
CA MET A 203 -10.39 -3.37 11.29
C MET A 203 -10.84 -3.73 12.72
N CYS A 204 -9.92 -3.69 13.71
CA CYS A 204 -10.26 -3.91 15.12
C CYS A 204 -11.32 -2.94 15.64
N GLN A 205 -11.20 -1.65 15.35
CA GLN A 205 -12.21 -0.66 15.76
C GLN A 205 -13.59 -0.91 15.13
N GLU A 206 -13.61 -1.22 13.82
CA GLU A 206 -14.86 -1.48 13.11
C GLU A 206 -15.58 -2.74 13.62
N LEU A 207 -14.82 -3.77 14.02
CA LEU A 207 -15.35 -5.03 14.52
C LEU A 207 -15.49 -5.08 16.06
N LYS A 208 -15.04 -4.04 16.76
CA LYS A 208 -14.96 -4.01 18.24
C LYS A 208 -14.20 -5.22 18.80
N ALA A 209 -13.11 -5.60 18.13
CA ALA A 209 -12.24 -6.70 18.48
C ALA A 209 -10.93 -6.18 19.09
N ASP A 210 -10.36 -6.93 20.03
CA ASP A 210 -9.07 -6.57 20.63
C ASP A 210 -7.90 -6.82 19.67
N THR A 211 -7.98 -7.89 18.89
CA THR A 211 -6.98 -8.27 17.88
C THR A 211 -7.59 -9.14 16.79
N LEU A 212 -6.98 -9.12 15.62
CA LEU A 212 -7.37 -9.94 14.47
C LEU A 212 -6.17 -10.73 13.95
N PRO A 213 -6.40 -11.91 13.34
CA PRO A 213 -5.33 -12.78 12.84
C PRO A 213 -4.73 -12.22 11.54
N ILE A 214 -3.62 -11.50 11.63
CA ILE A 214 -2.93 -10.84 10.51
C ILE A 214 -2.69 -11.82 9.34
N ASN A 215 -2.26 -13.05 9.62
CA ASN A 215 -1.95 -14.02 8.57
C ASN A 215 -3.19 -14.46 7.77
N GLU A 216 -4.34 -14.59 8.39
CA GLU A 216 -5.60 -14.90 7.69
C GLU A 216 -6.02 -13.75 6.78
N ILE A 217 -5.85 -12.50 7.25
CA ILE A 217 -6.14 -11.31 6.45
C ILE A 217 -5.18 -11.22 5.25
N LYS A 218 -3.89 -11.54 5.44
CA LYS A 218 -2.92 -11.65 4.32
C LYS A 218 -3.38 -12.70 3.30
N GLN A 219 -3.91 -13.86 3.73
CA GLN A 219 -4.43 -14.88 2.81
C GLN A 219 -5.67 -14.39 2.05
N SER A 220 -6.59 -13.67 2.70
CA SER A 220 -7.74 -13.06 2.03
C SER A 220 -7.28 -12.03 0.98
N ILE A 221 -6.30 -11.17 1.30
CA ILE A 221 -5.71 -10.23 0.34
C ILE A 221 -5.10 -10.98 -0.85
N LYS A 222 -4.30 -12.04 -0.62
CA LYS A 222 -3.73 -12.89 -1.69
C LYS A 222 -4.80 -13.45 -2.60
N LYS A 223 -5.87 -14.03 -2.03
CA LYS A 223 -7.01 -14.59 -2.76
C LYS A 223 -7.67 -13.57 -3.67
N HIS A 224 -8.03 -12.40 -3.14
CA HIS A 224 -8.69 -11.36 -3.92
C HIS A 224 -7.76 -10.71 -4.93
N PHE A 225 -6.47 -10.57 -4.61
CA PHE A 225 -5.46 -10.11 -5.56
C PHE A 225 -5.36 -11.06 -6.75
N ALA A 226 -5.20 -12.37 -6.51
CA ALA A 226 -5.13 -13.38 -7.57
C ALA A 226 -6.35 -13.34 -8.49
N LEU A 227 -7.55 -13.23 -7.91
CA LEU A 227 -8.82 -13.16 -8.64
C LEU A 227 -8.91 -11.89 -9.50
N LEU A 228 -8.72 -10.72 -8.90
CA LEU A 228 -9.00 -9.44 -9.55
C LEU A 228 -7.90 -9.04 -10.55
N PHE A 229 -6.67 -9.48 -10.36
CA PHE A 229 -5.57 -9.29 -11.29
C PHE A 229 -5.45 -10.43 -12.30
N ASN A 230 -6.28 -11.48 -12.19
CA ASN A 230 -6.17 -12.71 -13.00
C ASN A 230 -4.74 -13.27 -12.99
N ALA A 231 -4.16 -13.40 -11.79
CA ALA A 231 -2.77 -13.76 -11.54
C ALA A 231 -2.64 -15.13 -10.88
N GLN A 232 -1.56 -15.84 -11.19
CA GLN A 232 -1.13 -17.01 -10.44
C GLN A 232 -0.10 -16.59 -9.41
N LEU A 233 -0.36 -16.84 -8.12
CA LEU A 233 0.58 -16.58 -7.05
C LEU A 233 1.53 -17.77 -6.87
N SER A 234 2.82 -17.46 -6.66
CA SER A 234 3.86 -18.43 -6.27
C SER A 234 4.54 -17.94 -4.99
N GLU A 235 4.85 -18.86 -4.09
CA GLU A 235 5.63 -18.58 -2.87
C GLU A 235 7.11 -18.83 -3.09
#